data_995bc27a8f4f92150035913591d3d2d1
#
_entry.id   995bc27a8f4f92150035913591d3d2d1
#
_cell.length_a   1.000
_cell.length_b   1.000
_cell.length_c   1.000
_cell.angle_alpha   90.00
_cell.angle_beta   90.00
_cell.angle_gamma   90.00
#
_symmetry.space_group_name_H-M   'P 1'
#
loop_
_entity.id
_entity.type
_entity.pdbx_description
1 polymer ?
#
loop_
_entity_poly.entity_id
_entity_poly.type
_entity_poly.pdbx_seq_one_letter_code
_entity_poly.pdbx_strand_id
1 'polypeptide(L)'
;MGAEEFLNIEEEHKREFSELLQYCLASGRIDQNLYQEYDVKRGLRDSSGKGVLTGLTEISDVVGYTYEDGRKIPADGQLFFQGYNVADMVASLEKRKKGFEEVIYTLLFGRIPNARQSAMFNDLLSDMMNLNNRFIRDVVMKASNENIMNAMQRCVLTLYTYDDNPDNTSVENALRQSMQLIAKMPLIAVYSYHSYRHFRQDENLLIKNPKKEYSFSENILYMLREDGQFTELEAKVLDIALVLHAEHGGGNNSTFTNHVVTSSGTDTYSAVAASIGSLKGPKHGGANLKVQDMFENIMENCPDWENEESLRDYLNDILDKKVFDHACLIYGMGHAVYTLSDPREVILKRYAKFLAEEKGKNREFALYEKVEEIAGELIMHKRKLFKPVCANVDFYSGFVYTMLGIPRELFTPIFAISRMAGWSAHRLEELVNAGKIIRPAYRYVGHHRPYLEVEDREEQNPFTEEYQRKYKIKSIKNA
;
A
#
# COMPACT_ATOMS: atom_id res chain seq x y z
N MET A 1 -22.87 19.92 17.73
CA MET A 1 -23.19 18.63 17.09
C MET A 1 -21.88 17.91 16.82
N GLY A 2 -21.62 16.83 17.53
CA GLY A 2 -20.43 16.03 17.31
C GLY A 2 -20.50 15.31 15.96
N ALA A 3 -19.36 14.98 15.36
CA ALA A 3 -19.30 14.24 14.10
C ALA A 3 -20.03 12.89 14.13
N GLU A 4 -20.30 12.38 15.33
CA GLU A 4 -21.02 11.13 15.57
C GLU A 4 -22.52 11.20 15.25
N GLU A 5 -23.16 12.33 15.42
CA GLU A 5 -24.60 12.48 15.14
C GLU A 5 -24.95 12.57 13.66
N PHE A 6 -23.98 12.96 12.80
CA PHE A 6 -24.27 13.24 11.38
C PHE A 6 -24.26 11.98 10.48
N LEU A 7 -23.60 10.90 10.90
CA LEU A 7 -23.40 9.69 10.08
C LEU A 7 -24.02 8.43 10.67
N ASN A 8 -24.60 8.50 11.86
CA ASN A 8 -25.24 7.36 12.50
C ASN A 8 -26.72 7.28 12.10
N ILE A 9 -27.20 6.04 11.96
CA ILE A 9 -28.64 5.78 11.79
C ILE A 9 -29.31 6.03 13.12
N GLU A 10 -30.36 6.89 13.13
CA GLU A 10 -31.13 7.17 14.32
C GLU A 10 -31.73 5.90 14.91
N GLU A 11 -31.87 5.86 16.24
CA GLU A 11 -32.34 4.65 16.99
C GLU A 11 -33.69 4.14 16.43
N GLU A 12 -34.57 5.09 16.07
CA GLU A 12 -35.90 4.75 15.53
C GLU A 12 -35.85 4.00 14.19
N HIS A 13 -34.75 4.13 13.40
CA HIS A 13 -34.59 3.50 12.10
C HIS A 13 -33.69 2.25 12.12
N LYS A 14 -33.20 1.84 13.27
CA LYS A 14 -32.32 0.66 13.36
C LYS A 14 -32.99 -0.63 12.90
N ARG A 15 -34.29 -0.77 13.17
CA ARG A 15 -35.05 -1.95 12.77
C ARG A 15 -35.19 -2.03 11.25
N GLU A 16 -35.60 -0.92 10.62
CA GLU A 16 -35.76 -0.81 9.17
C GLU A 16 -34.40 -1.03 8.47
N PHE A 17 -33.34 -0.44 9.01
CA PHE A 17 -31.99 -0.68 8.50
C PHE A 17 -31.57 -2.15 8.61
N SER A 18 -31.89 -2.83 9.74
CA SER A 18 -31.61 -4.25 9.90
C SER A 18 -32.34 -5.12 8.87
N GLU A 19 -33.58 -4.77 8.56
CA GLU A 19 -34.36 -5.43 7.51
C GLU A 19 -33.71 -5.25 6.12
N LEU A 20 -33.39 -4.00 5.76
CA LEU A 20 -32.71 -3.69 4.51
C LEU A 20 -31.33 -4.38 4.40
N LEU A 21 -30.61 -4.50 5.52
CA LEU A 21 -29.35 -5.24 5.57
C LEU A 21 -29.54 -6.73 5.21
N GLN A 22 -30.62 -7.38 5.70
CA GLN A 22 -30.89 -8.78 5.34
C GLN A 22 -31.19 -8.93 3.85
N TYR A 23 -31.95 -8.03 3.25
CA TYR A 23 -32.17 -8.01 1.78
C TYR A 23 -30.85 -7.81 1.02
N CYS A 24 -30.01 -6.91 1.46
CA CYS A 24 -28.69 -6.67 0.86
C CYS A 24 -27.80 -7.93 0.92
N LEU A 25 -27.75 -8.60 2.07
CA LEU A 25 -26.97 -9.83 2.25
C LEU A 25 -27.49 -10.99 1.39
N ALA A 26 -28.79 -11.08 1.20
CA ALA A 26 -29.42 -12.09 0.34
C ALA A 26 -29.11 -11.84 -1.14
N SER A 27 -29.31 -10.60 -1.60
CA SER A 27 -29.15 -10.21 -3.00
C SER A 27 -27.69 -10.18 -3.46
N GLY A 28 -26.76 -9.86 -2.57
CA GLY A 28 -25.34 -9.74 -2.89
C GLY A 28 -24.57 -11.04 -2.98
N ARG A 29 -25.21 -12.18 -2.72
CA ARG A 29 -24.53 -13.48 -2.63
C ARG A 29 -24.43 -14.17 -3.99
N ILE A 30 -23.20 -14.44 -4.43
CA ILE A 30 -22.89 -15.25 -5.63
C ILE A 30 -22.37 -16.61 -5.16
N ASP A 31 -22.89 -17.70 -5.77
CA ASP A 31 -22.40 -19.07 -5.51
C ASP A 31 -20.93 -19.16 -5.98
N GLN A 32 -20.06 -19.60 -5.06
CA GLN A 32 -18.62 -19.71 -5.33
C GLN A 32 -18.28 -20.71 -6.43
N ASN A 33 -19.13 -21.72 -6.65
CA ASN A 33 -18.94 -22.74 -7.72
C ASN A 33 -19.04 -22.12 -9.11
N LEU A 34 -19.81 -21.03 -9.26
CA LEU A 34 -19.98 -20.34 -10.56
C LEU A 34 -18.67 -19.73 -11.06
N TYR A 35 -17.76 -19.35 -10.16
CA TYR A 35 -16.44 -18.86 -10.57
C TYR A 35 -15.62 -19.93 -11.30
N GLN A 36 -15.74 -21.18 -10.86
CA GLN A 36 -15.08 -22.31 -11.52
C GLN A 36 -15.83 -22.72 -12.80
N GLU A 37 -17.16 -22.79 -12.74
CA GLU A 37 -18.02 -23.15 -13.88
C GLU A 37 -17.81 -22.23 -15.08
N TYR A 38 -17.73 -20.91 -14.84
CA TYR A 38 -17.54 -19.92 -15.90
C TYR A 38 -16.08 -19.53 -16.12
N ASP A 39 -15.13 -20.26 -15.54
CA ASP A 39 -13.69 -19.98 -15.63
C ASP A 39 -13.33 -18.51 -15.30
N VAL A 40 -13.99 -17.93 -14.29
CA VAL A 40 -13.75 -16.55 -13.88
C VAL A 40 -12.42 -16.45 -13.11
N LYS A 41 -11.52 -15.61 -13.60
CA LYS A 41 -10.21 -15.34 -12.98
C LYS A 41 -10.40 -14.39 -11.80
N ARG A 42 -10.80 -14.91 -10.64
CA ARG A 42 -11.11 -14.13 -9.45
C ARG A 42 -9.89 -13.38 -8.97
N GLY A 43 -10.01 -12.05 -8.81
CA GLY A 43 -8.88 -11.17 -8.53
C GLY A 43 -7.87 -11.11 -9.68
N LEU A 44 -8.31 -11.37 -10.92
CA LEU A 44 -7.49 -11.43 -12.13
C LEU A 44 -6.35 -12.47 -12.03
N ARG A 45 -6.60 -13.59 -11.32
CA ARG A 45 -5.69 -14.73 -11.22
C ARG A 45 -6.43 -16.03 -11.48
N ASP A 46 -5.77 -16.97 -12.17
CA ASP A 46 -6.28 -18.32 -12.33
C ASP A 46 -6.10 -19.18 -11.07
N SER A 47 -6.57 -20.42 -11.10
CA SER A 47 -6.47 -21.37 -9.97
C SER A 47 -5.03 -21.74 -9.61
N SER A 48 -4.07 -21.56 -10.52
CA SER A 48 -2.63 -21.75 -10.26
C SER A 48 -1.94 -20.51 -9.68
N GLY A 49 -2.69 -19.41 -9.54
CA GLY A 49 -2.19 -18.11 -9.09
C GLY A 49 -1.53 -17.27 -10.19
N LYS A 50 -1.58 -17.71 -11.47
CA LYS A 50 -1.04 -16.93 -12.59
C LYS A 50 -1.94 -15.73 -12.86
N GLY A 51 -1.36 -14.53 -12.94
CA GLY A 51 -2.07 -13.30 -13.29
C GLY A 51 -2.57 -13.29 -14.73
N VAL A 52 -3.72 -12.66 -14.94
CA VAL A 52 -4.20 -12.32 -16.29
C VAL A 52 -3.35 -11.20 -16.84
N LEU A 53 -2.81 -11.35 -18.06
CA LEU A 53 -2.09 -10.29 -18.75
C LEU A 53 -3.08 -9.23 -19.23
N THR A 54 -3.02 -8.04 -18.63
CA THR A 54 -3.98 -6.96 -18.88
C THR A 54 -3.38 -5.73 -19.58
N GLY A 55 -2.04 -5.64 -19.63
CA GLY A 55 -1.34 -4.51 -20.24
C GLY A 55 0.13 -4.80 -20.49
N LEU A 56 0.79 -3.85 -21.10
CA LEU A 56 2.24 -3.83 -21.36
C LEU A 56 2.83 -2.60 -20.65
N THR A 57 4.07 -2.69 -20.19
CA THR A 57 4.77 -1.58 -19.56
C THR A 57 6.28 -1.70 -19.77
N GLU A 58 6.95 -0.57 -19.88
CA GLU A 58 8.42 -0.46 -19.84
C GLU A 58 8.92 0.08 -18.48
N ILE A 59 8.00 0.45 -17.56
CA ILE A 59 8.35 1.11 -16.30
C ILE A 59 9.07 0.17 -15.34
N SER A 60 8.60 -1.07 -15.21
CA SER A 60 9.21 -2.04 -14.29
C SER A 60 8.97 -3.48 -14.70
N ASP A 61 9.90 -4.35 -14.31
CA ASP A 61 9.77 -5.80 -14.43
C ASP A 61 9.98 -6.49 -13.07
N VAL A 62 9.08 -7.42 -12.74
CA VAL A 62 9.04 -8.15 -11.46
C VAL A 62 9.23 -9.63 -11.76
N VAL A 63 10.44 -10.14 -11.58
CA VAL A 63 10.86 -11.49 -11.99
C VAL A 63 11.13 -12.34 -10.76
N GLY A 64 10.47 -13.50 -10.64
CA GLY A 64 10.67 -14.49 -9.57
C GLY A 64 10.82 -15.91 -10.10
N TYR A 65 11.17 -16.06 -11.38
CA TYR A 65 11.31 -17.34 -12.03
C TYR A 65 12.24 -17.26 -13.25
N THR A 66 12.76 -18.41 -13.64
CA THR A 66 13.49 -18.60 -14.90
C THR A 66 12.87 -19.74 -15.71
N TYR A 67 13.36 -19.97 -16.92
CA TYR A 67 12.93 -21.09 -17.76
C TYR A 67 14.09 -22.05 -17.98
N GLU A 68 13.88 -23.34 -17.68
CA GLU A 68 14.78 -24.43 -18.02
C GLU A 68 14.00 -25.47 -18.85
N ASP A 69 14.50 -25.81 -20.01
CA ASP A 69 13.85 -26.72 -20.96
C ASP A 69 12.37 -26.38 -21.24
N GLY A 70 12.06 -25.07 -21.31
CA GLY A 70 10.69 -24.57 -21.52
C GLY A 70 9.78 -24.66 -20.30
N ARG A 71 10.28 -25.12 -19.15
CA ARG A 71 9.53 -25.17 -17.90
C ARG A 71 9.87 -23.99 -17.03
N LYS A 72 8.83 -23.40 -16.44
CA LYS A 72 8.97 -22.31 -15.48
C LYS A 72 9.42 -22.86 -14.13
N ILE A 73 10.58 -22.41 -13.65
CA ILE A 73 11.12 -22.80 -12.34
C ILE A 73 11.29 -21.55 -11.46
N PRO A 74 11.09 -21.66 -10.13
CA PRO A 74 11.38 -20.57 -9.21
C PRO A 74 12.85 -20.14 -9.30
N ALA A 75 13.08 -18.84 -9.24
CA ALA A 75 14.40 -18.23 -9.15
C ALA A 75 14.40 -17.14 -8.10
N ASP A 76 15.58 -16.68 -7.71
CA ASP A 76 15.73 -15.51 -6.87
C ASP A 76 15.04 -14.31 -7.50
N GLY A 77 14.34 -13.55 -6.65
CA GLY A 77 13.57 -12.40 -7.10
C GLY A 77 14.48 -11.31 -7.67
N GLN A 78 14.03 -10.72 -8.76
CA GLN A 78 14.65 -9.55 -9.36
C GLN A 78 13.59 -8.49 -9.60
N LEU A 79 13.98 -7.24 -9.43
CA LEU A 79 13.15 -6.07 -9.71
C LEU A 79 13.95 -5.11 -10.56
N PHE A 80 13.35 -4.68 -11.66
CA PHE A 80 13.95 -3.74 -12.58
C PHE A 80 13.09 -2.48 -12.68
N PHE A 81 13.72 -1.31 -12.64
CA PHE A 81 13.12 -0.03 -12.96
C PHE A 81 13.69 0.46 -14.30
N GLN A 82 12.85 0.62 -15.30
CA GLN A 82 13.28 1.02 -16.66
C GLN A 82 14.45 0.16 -17.19
N GLY A 83 14.42 -1.16 -16.87
CA GLY A 83 15.48 -2.11 -17.24
C GLY A 83 16.71 -2.13 -16.34
N TYR A 84 16.83 -1.23 -15.35
CA TYR A 84 17.93 -1.23 -14.38
C TYR A 84 17.59 -2.09 -13.17
N ASN A 85 18.47 -3.03 -12.80
CA ASN A 85 18.28 -3.85 -11.61
C ASN A 85 18.34 -3.01 -10.35
N VAL A 86 17.32 -3.10 -9.50
CA VAL A 86 17.20 -2.30 -8.27
C VAL A 86 18.33 -2.60 -7.28
N ALA A 87 18.82 -3.85 -7.21
CA ALA A 87 19.94 -4.19 -6.34
C ALA A 87 21.23 -3.47 -6.78
N ASP A 88 21.50 -3.39 -8.08
CA ASP A 88 22.65 -2.66 -8.62
C ASP A 88 22.49 -1.14 -8.42
N MET A 89 21.27 -0.62 -8.60
CA MET A 89 20.95 0.77 -8.31
C MET A 89 21.27 1.11 -6.84
N VAL A 90 20.75 0.32 -5.90
CA VAL A 90 21.00 0.54 -4.46
C VAL A 90 22.48 0.46 -4.13
N ALA A 91 23.21 -0.53 -4.64
CA ALA A 91 24.66 -0.64 -4.44
C ALA A 91 25.43 0.60 -4.94
N SER A 92 25.00 1.19 -6.07
CA SER A 92 25.56 2.44 -6.59
C SER A 92 25.20 3.65 -5.70
N LEU A 93 23.99 3.67 -5.12
CA LEU A 93 23.47 4.76 -4.30
C LEU A 93 24.06 4.78 -2.87
N GLU A 94 24.71 3.71 -2.41
CA GLU A 94 25.28 3.63 -1.04
C GLU A 94 26.18 4.82 -0.67
N LYS A 95 26.96 5.29 -1.62
CA LYS A 95 27.93 6.37 -1.41
C LYS A 95 27.39 7.76 -1.77
N ARG A 96 26.13 7.87 -2.15
CA ARG A 96 25.52 9.12 -2.64
C ARG A 96 24.32 9.52 -1.77
N LYS A 97 24.08 10.81 -1.69
CA LYS A 97 22.81 11.37 -1.19
C LYS A 97 21.81 11.46 -2.33
N LYS A 98 20.53 11.57 -2.01
CA LYS A 98 19.43 11.76 -2.99
C LYS A 98 19.25 10.58 -3.94
N GLY A 99 19.28 9.37 -3.40
CA GLY A 99 19.07 8.15 -4.17
C GLY A 99 17.63 8.00 -4.66
N PHE A 100 16.67 8.36 -3.84
CA PHE A 100 15.26 8.32 -4.22
C PHE A 100 14.94 9.31 -5.36
N GLU A 101 15.54 10.51 -5.36
CA GLU A 101 15.39 11.48 -6.42
C GLU A 101 15.93 10.96 -7.78
N GLU A 102 17.04 10.20 -7.76
CA GLU A 102 17.55 9.55 -8.96
C GLU A 102 16.58 8.48 -9.47
N VAL A 103 15.95 7.73 -8.57
CA VAL A 103 14.92 6.73 -8.93
C VAL A 103 13.67 7.41 -9.50
N ILE A 104 13.20 8.52 -8.91
CA ILE A 104 12.11 9.31 -9.49
C ILE A 104 12.44 9.72 -10.92
N TYR A 105 13.63 10.28 -11.14
CA TYR A 105 14.08 10.65 -12.48
C TYR A 105 14.06 9.46 -13.45
N THR A 106 14.63 8.34 -13.02
CA THR A 106 14.73 7.11 -13.84
C THR A 106 13.35 6.60 -14.24
N LEU A 107 12.40 6.51 -13.29
CA LEU A 107 11.04 6.05 -13.56
C LEU A 107 10.28 6.99 -14.51
N LEU A 108 10.43 8.31 -14.37
CA LEU A 108 9.71 9.28 -15.20
C LEU A 108 10.31 9.45 -16.60
N PHE A 109 11.61 9.28 -16.77
CA PHE A 109 12.31 9.63 -18.01
C PHE A 109 13.02 8.45 -18.71
N GLY A 110 12.93 7.25 -18.15
CA GLY A 110 13.40 6.02 -18.80
C GLY A 110 14.92 5.81 -18.79
N ARG A 111 15.69 6.64 -18.07
CA ARG A 111 17.16 6.56 -18.02
C ARG A 111 17.74 7.15 -16.74
N ILE A 112 18.90 6.68 -16.34
CA ILE A 112 19.67 7.24 -15.23
C ILE A 112 20.19 8.65 -15.62
N PRO A 113 20.03 9.67 -14.72
CA PRO A 113 20.52 11.02 -15.00
C PRO A 113 22.05 11.11 -14.94
N ASN A 114 22.63 11.92 -15.80
CA ASN A 114 24.01 12.37 -15.60
C ASN A 114 24.08 13.47 -14.52
N ALA A 115 25.30 13.86 -14.12
CA ALA A 115 25.49 14.84 -13.03
C ALA A 115 24.73 16.16 -13.23
N ARG A 116 24.74 16.70 -14.48
CA ARG A 116 24.00 17.95 -14.81
C ARG A 116 22.48 17.74 -14.73
N GLN A 117 21.97 16.63 -15.25
CA GLN A 117 20.54 16.30 -15.22
C GLN A 117 20.06 16.07 -13.78
N SER A 118 20.86 15.36 -12.97
CA SER A 118 20.57 15.15 -11.54
C SER A 118 20.51 16.48 -10.77
N ALA A 119 21.49 17.37 -10.97
CA ALA A 119 21.50 18.67 -10.30
C ALA A 119 20.27 19.52 -10.70
N MET A 120 19.98 19.63 -11.98
CA MET A 120 18.81 20.36 -12.53
C MET A 120 17.49 19.78 -11.97
N PHE A 121 17.35 18.47 -11.95
CA PHE A 121 16.12 17.80 -11.51
C PHE A 121 15.90 17.99 -10.01
N ASN A 122 16.97 17.82 -9.21
CA ASN A 122 16.91 18.01 -7.76
C ASN A 122 16.57 19.46 -7.38
N ASP A 123 17.12 20.43 -8.11
CA ASP A 123 16.80 21.85 -7.91
C ASP A 123 15.32 22.12 -8.18
N LEU A 124 14.80 21.61 -9.31
CA LEU A 124 13.40 21.76 -9.69
C LEU A 124 12.44 21.10 -8.70
N LEU A 125 12.73 19.86 -8.26
CA LEU A 125 11.90 19.18 -7.25
C LEU A 125 11.91 19.91 -5.90
N SER A 126 13.07 20.42 -5.49
CA SER A 126 13.19 21.17 -4.23
C SER A 126 12.38 22.47 -4.28
N ASP A 127 12.35 23.17 -5.41
CA ASP A 127 11.52 24.37 -5.59
C ASP A 127 10.01 24.05 -5.59
N MET A 128 9.63 22.86 -6.04
CA MET A 128 8.23 22.36 -5.99
C MET A 128 7.81 21.85 -4.61
N MET A 129 8.76 21.59 -3.70
CA MET A 129 8.51 21.06 -2.35
C MET A 129 8.02 22.19 -1.42
N ASN A 130 6.85 22.73 -1.74
CA ASN A 130 6.19 23.77 -0.96
C ASN A 130 4.66 23.60 -1.01
N LEU A 131 3.97 24.09 0.00
CA LEU A 131 2.51 24.17 0.07
C LEU A 131 2.11 25.62 0.41
N ASN A 132 1.05 26.10 -0.24
CA ASN A 132 0.48 27.39 0.07
C ASN A 132 -0.05 27.43 1.51
N ASN A 133 0.22 28.51 2.27
CA ASN A 133 -0.22 28.65 3.65
C ASN A 133 -1.75 28.56 3.82
N ARG A 134 -2.54 29.00 2.82
CA ARG A 134 -4.00 28.82 2.84
C ARG A 134 -4.36 27.34 2.75
N PHE A 135 -3.69 26.59 1.86
CA PHE A 135 -3.91 25.15 1.73
C PHE A 135 -3.57 24.42 3.03
N ILE A 136 -2.43 24.74 3.66
CA ILE A 136 -2.05 24.14 4.95
C ILE A 136 -3.14 24.42 5.99
N ARG A 137 -3.53 25.67 6.17
CA ARG A 137 -4.52 26.08 7.18
C ARG A 137 -5.90 25.54 6.91
N ASP A 138 -6.40 25.66 5.66
CA ASP A 138 -7.81 25.43 5.33
C ASP A 138 -8.12 23.98 4.91
N VAL A 139 -7.11 23.21 4.50
CA VAL A 139 -7.27 21.84 4.04
C VAL A 139 -6.59 20.84 4.98
N VAL A 140 -5.27 20.98 5.19
CA VAL A 140 -4.51 20.01 5.99
C VAL A 140 -4.94 20.05 7.46
N MET A 141 -5.09 21.26 8.03
CA MET A 141 -5.33 21.43 9.46
C MET A 141 -6.80 21.29 9.86
N LYS A 142 -7.76 21.76 9.06
CA LYS A 142 -9.18 21.80 9.47
C LYS A 142 -9.86 20.45 9.65
N ALA A 143 -9.43 19.43 8.95
CA ALA A 143 -10.03 18.10 9.01
C ALA A 143 -9.01 17.06 9.47
N SER A 144 -8.38 17.31 10.63
CA SER A 144 -7.40 16.40 11.23
C SER A 144 -8.02 15.04 11.54
N ASN A 145 -7.29 13.98 11.22
CA ASN A 145 -7.71 12.60 11.42
C ASN A 145 -6.48 11.71 11.66
N GLU A 146 -6.62 10.68 12.50
CA GLU A 146 -5.57 9.69 12.74
C GLU A 146 -5.16 8.92 11.49
N ASN A 147 -6.11 8.71 10.56
CA ASN A 147 -5.84 8.05 9.30
C ASN A 147 -5.21 9.03 8.31
N ILE A 148 -3.88 9.11 8.35
CA ILE A 148 -3.11 10.04 7.51
C ILE A 148 -3.28 9.72 6.02
N MET A 149 -3.46 8.46 5.62
CA MET A 149 -3.77 8.11 4.22
C MET A 149 -5.07 8.74 3.74
N ASN A 150 -6.10 8.80 4.59
CA ASN A 150 -7.34 9.51 4.25
C ASN A 150 -7.10 11.03 4.13
N ALA A 151 -6.31 11.61 5.03
CA ALA A 151 -5.94 13.03 4.95
C ALA A 151 -5.18 13.33 3.65
N MET A 152 -4.20 12.50 3.28
CA MET A 152 -3.45 12.62 2.02
C MET A 152 -4.36 12.56 0.80
N GLN A 153 -5.29 11.60 0.75
CA GLN A 153 -6.24 11.45 -0.35
C GLN A 153 -7.12 12.69 -0.52
N ARG A 154 -7.67 13.23 0.57
CA ARG A 154 -8.45 14.47 0.56
C ARG A 154 -7.63 15.68 0.12
N CYS A 155 -6.40 15.78 0.61
CA CYS A 155 -5.48 16.85 0.23
C CYS A 155 -5.17 16.81 -1.28
N VAL A 156 -4.89 15.62 -1.83
CA VAL A 156 -4.62 15.45 -3.26
C VAL A 156 -5.83 15.87 -4.09
N LEU A 157 -7.04 15.40 -3.76
CA LEU A 157 -8.26 15.82 -4.45
C LEU A 157 -8.50 17.34 -4.36
N THR A 158 -8.20 17.95 -3.21
CA THR A 158 -8.41 19.39 -3.03
C THR A 158 -7.36 20.22 -3.78
N LEU A 159 -6.14 19.68 -4.03
CA LEU A 159 -5.14 20.38 -4.87
C LEU A 159 -5.63 20.67 -6.28
N TYR A 160 -6.57 19.87 -6.79
CA TYR A 160 -7.29 20.14 -8.04
C TYR A 160 -7.83 21.59 -8.09
N THR A 161 -8.41 22.10 -6.99
CA THR A 161 -9.00 23.45 -6.93
C THR A 161 -7.95 24.58 -6.88
N TYR A 162 -6.68 24.24 -6.75
CA TYR A 162 -5.56 25.19 -6.72
C TYR A 162 -4.71 25.13 -8.00
N ASP A 163 -5.11 24.32 -8.97
CA ASP A 163 -4.46 24.22 -10.29
C ASP A 163 -5.29 24.99 -11.34
N ASP A 164 -4.66 25.85 -12.09
CA ASP A 164 -5.32 26.63 -13.14
C ASP A 164 -5.74 25.78 -14.36
N ASN A 165 -5.16 24.59 -14.52
CA ASN A 165 -5.42 23.67 -15.63
C ASN A 165 -5.60 22.22 -15.16
N PRO A 166 -6.50 21.93 -14.21
CA PRO A 166 -6.57 20.62 -13.57
C PRO A 166 -6.97 19.50 -14.54
N ASP A 167 -7.90 19.76 -15.47
CA ASP A 167 -8.47 18.79 -16.42
C ASP A 167 -7.66 18.61 -17.71
N ASN A 168 -6.57 19.36 -17.88
CA ASN A 168 -5.72 19.21 -19.03
C ASN A 168 -4.86 17.94 -18.89
N THR A 169 -5.21 16.90 -19.65
CA THR A 169 -4.54 15.59 -19.67
C THR A 169 -3.41 15.47 -20.69
N SER A 170 -2.93 16.61 -21.27
CA SER A 170 -1.71 16.55 -22.10
C SER A 170 -0.54 16.00 -21.27
N VAL A 171 0.36 15.29 -21.93
CA VAL A 171 1.55 14.69 -21.29
C VAL A 171 2.37 15.77 -20.55
N GLU A 172 2.51 16.95 -21.16
CA GLU A 172 3.20 18.08 -20.54
C GLU A 172 2.56 18.49 -19.21
N ASN A 173 1.25 18.70 -19.17
CA ASN A 173 0.54 19.10 -17.96
C ASN A 173 0.50 17.97 -16.92
N ALA A 174 0.29 16.72 -17.35
CA ALA A 174 0.32 15.57 -16.46
C ALA A 174 1.71 15.36 -15.83
N LEU A 175 2.80 15.60 -16.56
CA LEU A 175 4.17 15.59 -16.04
C LEU A 175 4.35 16.69 -14.97
N ARG A 176 3.93 17.92 -15.27
CA ARG A 176 3.96 19.04 -14.31
C ARG A 176 3.23 18.70 -13.03
N GLN A 177 1.99 18.22 -13.13
CA GLN A 177 1.16 17.82 -12.00
C GLN A 177 1.79 16.67 -11.20
N SER A 178 2.33 15.65 -11.88
CA SER A 178 3.00 14.51 -11.26
C SER A 178 4.23 14.94 -10.47
N MET A 179 5.09 15.77 -11.04
CA MET A 179 6.29 16.28 -10.34
C MET A 179 5.90 17.12 -9.11
N GLN A 180 4.88 17.97 -9.22
CA GLN A 180 4.37 18.76 -8.09
C GLN A 180 3.79 17.85 -6.99
N LEU A 181 3.04 16.81 -7.33
CA LEU A 181 2.50 15.87 -6.36
C LEU A 181 3.62 15.08 -5.68
N ILE A 182 4.59 14.55 -6.43
CA ILE A 182 5.75 13.86 -5.86
C ILE A 182 6.44 14.76 -4.82
N ALA A 183 6.74 16.01 -5.16
CA ALA A 183 7.41 16.94 -4.26
C ALA A 183 6.57 17.34 -3.03
N LYS A 184 5.24 17.40 -3.15
CA LYS A 184 4.32 17.82 -2.07
C LYS A 184 3.88 16.70 -1.12
N MET A 185 3.95 15.43 -1.55
CA MET A 185 3.47 14.30 -0.74
C MET A 185 4.13 14.20 0.63
N PRO A 186 5.45 14.38 0.81
CA PRO A 186 6.08 14.40 2.14
C PRO A 186 5.48 15.45 3.07
N LEU A 187 5.26 16.68 2.55
CA LEU A 187 4.70 17.78 3.33
C LEU A 187 3.26 17.45 3.76
N ILE A 188 2.45 16.97 2.81
CA ILE A 188 1.04 16.60 3.08
C ILE A 188 0.99 15.54 4.18
N ALA A 189 1.83 14.50 4.10
CA ALA A 189 1.85 13.42 5.09
C ALA A 189 2.27 13.92 6.47
N VAL A 190 3.43 14.60 6.56
CA VAL A 190 4.00 15.06 7.83
C VAL A 190 3.13 16.14 8.48
N TYR A 191 2.64 17.11 7.72
CA TYR A 191 1.77 18.16 8.27
C TYR A 191 0.41 17.62 8.69
N SER A 192 -0.15 16.62 7.98
CA SER A 192 -1.38 15.94 8.40
C SER A 192 -1.18 15.19 9.72
N TYR A 193 -0.02 14.55 9.91
CA TYR A 193 0.33 13.90 11.15
C TYR A 193 0.47 14.91 12.31
N HIS A 194 1.19 16.00 12.13
CA HIS A 194 1.31 17.04 13.17
C HIS A 194 -0.02 17.73 13.46
N SER A 195 -0.86 17.91 12.44
CA SER A 195 -2.24 18.38 12.64
C SER A 195 -3.07 17.41 13.48
N TYR A 196 -2.97 16.10 13.21
CA TYR A 196 -3.62 15.08 14.03
C TYR A 196 -3.13 15.12 15.48
N ARG A 197 -1.81 15.16 15.71
CA ARG A 197 -1.21 15.27 17.05
C ARG A 197 -1.72 16.51 17.79
N HIS A 198 -1.74 17.64 17.12
CA HIS A 198 -2.17 18.90 17.72
C HIS A 198 -3.66 18.89 18.10
N PHE A 199 -4.56 18.54 17.16
CA PHE A 199 -6.01 18.68 17.37
C PHE A 199 -6.66 17.50 18.08
N ARG A 200 -6.00 16.34 18.16
CA ARG A 200 -6.56 15.12 18.75
C ARG A 200 -5.80 14.59 19.96
N GLN A 201 -4.55 15.03 20.14
CA GLN A 201 -3.70 14.58 21.24
C GLN A 201 -3.16 15.75 22.10
N ASP A 202 -3.64 16.98 21.86
CA ASP A 202 -3.30 18.21 22.59
C ASP A 202 -1.77 18.52 22.62
N GLU A 203 -1.05 18.11 21.56
CA GLU A 203 0.37 18.41 21.43
C GLU A 203 0.63 19.73 20.70
N ASN A 204 1.86 20.23 20.78
CA ASN A 204 2.26 21.42 20.08
C ASN A 204 2.21 21.22 18.56
N LEU A 205 1.66 22.20 17.83
CA LEU A 205 1.67 22.17 16.39
C LEU A 205 3.09 22.41 15.84
N LEU A 206 3.60 21.41 15.12
CA LEU A 206 4.92 21.49 14.50
C LEU A 206 4.77 21.58 12.97
N ILE A 207 5.12 22.72 12.41
CA ILE A 207 5.16 22.93 10.95
C ILE A 207 6.54 23.48 10.59
N LYS A 208 7.39 22.65 10.01
CA LYS A 208 8.72 23.01 9.52
C LYS A 208 8.72 23.02 8.00
N ASN A 209 9.23 24.09 7.42
CA ASN A 209 9.46 24.14 5.97
C ASN A 209 10.62 23.22 5.60
N PRO A 210 10.53 22.51 4.46
CA PRO A 210 11.64 21.70 3.98
C PRO A 210 12.84 22.56 3.65
N LYS A 211 14.02 21.97 3.69
CA LYS A 211 15.28 22.60 3.34
C LYS A 211 15.68 22.17 1.93
N LYS A 212 16.05 23.12 1.10
CA LYS A 212 16.40 22.88 -0.32
C LYS A 212 17.64 21.98 -0.49
N GLU A 213 18.59 22.08 0.44
CA GLU A 213 19.82 21.28 0.46
C GLU A 213 19.61 19.82 0.89
N TYR A 214 18.50 19.51 1.56
CA TYR A 214 18.19 18.18 2.04
C TYR A 214 17.57 17.30 0.94
N SER A 215 17.80 15.98 1.05
CA SER A 215 17.08 14.97 0.27
C SER A 215 15.64 14.81 0.76
N PHE A 216 14.83 14.03 0.03
CA PHE A 216 13.49 13.66 0.49
C PHE A 216 13.51 12.97 1.86
N SER A 217 14.40 11.98 2.05
CA SER A 217 14.54 11.28 3.32
C SER A 217 14.98 12.19 4.46
N GLU A 218 15.97 13.04 4.22
CA GLU A 218 16.44 14.05 5.18
C GLU A 218 15.33 15.04 5.53
N ASN A 219 14.56 15.52 4.56
CA ASN A 219 13.43 16.43 4.78
C ASN A 219 12.29 15.78 5.57
N ILE A 220 11.96 14.51 5.30
CA ILE A 220 10.95 13.78 6.07
C ILE A 220 11.37 13.69 7.54
N LEU A 221 12.58 13.25 7.84
CA LEU A 221 13.08 13.14 9.22
C LEU A 221 13.17 14.52 9.90
N TYR A 222 13.67 15.53 9.19
CA TYR A 222 13.78 16.90 9.68
C TYR A 222 12.42 17.50 10.05
N MET A 223 11.43 17.35 9.17
CA MET A 223 10.09 17.91 9.40
C MET A 223 9.30 17.14 10.47
N LEU A 224 9.53 15.82 10.57
CA LEU A 224 8.82 14.96 11.50
C LEU A 224 9.28 15.15 12.95
N ARG A 225 10.59 15.29 13.19
CA ARG A 225 11.18 15.34 14.53
C ARG A 225 11.17 16.75 15.09
N GLU A 226 10.87 16.90 16.37
CA GLU A 226 10.81 18.20 17.04
C GLU A 226 12.15 18.95 16.97
N ASP A 227 13.26 18.28 17.25
CA ASP A 227 14.62 18.83 17.18
C ASP A 227 15.16 18.93 15.75
N GLY A 228 14.55 18.21 14.80
CA GLY A 228 14.98 18.15 13.41
C GLY A 228 16.31 17.43 13.19
N GLN A 229 16.79 16.66 14.17
CA GLN A 229 18.06 15.95 14.09
C GLN A 229 17.90 14.54 13.53
N PHE A 230 18.90 14.08 12.79
CA PHE A 230 18.98 12.70 12.28
C PHE A 230 20.44 12.34 12.00
N THR A 231 20.75 11.04 12.03
CA THR A 231 22.09 10.54 11.64
C THR A 231 22.16 10.31 10.13
N GLU A 232 23.38 10.24 9.61
CA GLU A 232 23.59 9.87 8.20
C GLU A 232 23.01 8.51 7.87
N LEU A 233 23.13 7.53 8.80
CA LEU A 233 22.59 6.20 8.63
C LEU A 233 21.05 6.23 8.58
N GLU A 234 20.40 6.96 9.48
CA GLU A 234 18.93 7.10 9.48
C GLU A 234 18.42 7.66 8.15
N ALA A 235 19.02 8.74 7.66
CA ALA A 235 18.67 9.34 6.39
C ALA A 235 18.89 8.37 5.21
N LYS A 236 20.01 7.62 5.23
CA LYS A 236 20.34 6.63 4.22
C LYS A 236 19.34 5.46 4.22
N VAL A 237 19.03 4.93 5.39
CA VAL A 237 18.08 3.79 5.51
C VAL A 237 16.69 4.20 5.02
N LEU A 238 16.22 5.40 5.36
CA LEU A 238 14.96 5.90 4.84
C LEU A 238 15.00 6.14 3.33
N ASP A 239 16.11 6.67 2.79
CA ASP A 239 16.30 6.86 1.35
C ASP A 239 16.20 5.52 0.59
N ILE A 240 16.88 4.48 1.08
CA ILE A 240 16.78 3.13 0.51
C ILE A 240 15.37 2.56 0.63
N ALA A 241 14.70 2.74 1.77
CA ALA A 241 13.31 2.30 1.92
C ALA A 241 12.38 2.98 0.88
N LEU A 242 12.57 4.28 0.62
CA LEU A 242 11.85 5.00 -0.42
C LEU A 242 12.17 4.43 -1.82
N VAL A 243 13.43 4.16 -2.14
CA VAL A 243 13.82 3.51 -3.40
C VAL A 243 13.09 2.18 -3.60
N LEU A 244 13.09 1.30 -2.58
CA LEU A 244 12.50 -0.04 -2.67
C LEU A 244 10.97 -0.05 -2.79
N HIS A 245 10.30 0.99 -2.33
CA HIS A 245 8.85 1.13 -2.41
C HIS A 245 8.37 1.89 -3.65
N ALA A 246 9.27 2.52 -4.42
CA ALA A 246 8.93 3.44 -5.50
C ALA A 246 8.05 2.81 -6.59
N GLU A 247 8.32 1.55 -6.96
CA GLU A 247 7.57 0.85 -8.00
C GLU A 247 7.58 -0.67 -7.78
N HIS A 248 6.53 -1.36 -8.24
CA HIS A 248 6.45 -2.83 -8.16
C HIS A 248 5.46 -3.43 -9.17
N GLY A 249 5.53 -3.01 -10.41
CA GLY A 249 4.77 -3.56 -11.53
C GLY A 249 3.38 -2.96 -11.74
N GLY A 250 3.00 -2.87 -13.01
CA GLY A 250 1.70 -2.34 -13.43
C GLY A 250 0.47 -3.12 -12.92
N GLY A 251 0.66 -4.39 -12.55
CA GLY A 251 -0.37 -5.24 -11.96
C GLY A 251 -0.53 -5.09 -10.44
N ASN A 252 0.26 -4.27 -9.78
CA ASN A 252 0.06 -3.90 -8.38
C ASN A 252 -1.30 -3.21 -8.21
N ASN A 253 -2.06 -3.51 -7.13
CA ASN A 253 -3.45 -3.07 -7.00
C ASN A 253 -3.63 -1.56 -7.13
N SER A 254 -2.79 -0.75 -6.49
CA SER A 254 -2.87 0.71 -6.59
C SER A 254 -2.40 1.25 -7.94
N THR A 255 -1.40 0.62 -8.55
CA THR A 255 -0.93 0.96 -9.89
C THR A 255 -1.98 0.59 -10.94
N PHE A 256 -2.58 -0.59 -10.84
CA PHE A 256 -3.67 -1.00 -11.73
C PHE A 256 -4.91 -0.09 -11.58
N THR A 257 -5.24 0.31 -10.35
CA THR A 257 -6.27 1.34 -10.11
C THR A 257 -5.94 2.64 -10.82
N ASN A 258 -4.67 3.07 -10.81
CA ASN A 258 -4.20 4.24 -11.55
C ASN A 258 -4.45 4.10 -13.06
N HIS A 259 -4.08 2.96 -13.65
CA HIS A 259 -4.35 2.65 -15.06
C HIS A 259 -5.84 2.71 -15.38
N VAL A 260 -6.69 2.03 -14.58
CA VAL A 260 -8.14 2.01 -14.79
C VAL A 260 -8.72 3.42 -14.79
N VAL A 261 -8.35 4.24 -13.80
CA VAL A 261 -8.87 5.61 -13.65
C VAL A 261 -8.29 6.53 -14.73
N THR A 262 -6.99 6.42 -15.04
CA THR A 262 -6.35 7.18 -16.14
C THR A 262 -6.97 6.87 -17.48
N SER A 263 -7.30 5.59 -17.77
CA SER A 263 -7.89 5.17 -19.03
C SER A 263 -9.27 5.77 -19.31
N SER A 264 -9.94 6.32 -18.29
CA SER A 264 -11.21 7.06 -18.45
C SER A 264 -11.02 8.48 -18.98
N GLY A 265 -9.78 8.98 -19.04
CA GLY A 265 -9.47 10.34 -19.46
C GLY A 265 -9.60 11.40 -18.35
N THR A 266 -9.65 10.99 -17.09
CA THR A 266 -9.77 11.91 -15.94
C THR A 266 -8.45 12.63 -15.60
N ASP A 267 -8.54 13.64 -14.73
CA ASP A 267 -7.42 14.44 -14.24
C ASP A 267 -6.43 13.63 -13.38
N THR A 268 -5.24 14.21 -13.16
CA THR A 268 -4.16 13.57 -12.40
C THR A 268 -4.48 13.42 -10.91
N TYR A 269 -5.17 14.40 -10.32
CA TYR A 269 -5.51 14.38 -8.90
C TYR A 269 -6.48 13.25 -8.57
N SER A 270 -7.50 13.04 -9.40
CA SER A 270 -8.46 11.94 -9.28
C SER A 270 -7.78 10.57 -9.42
N ALA A 271 -6.88 10.39 -10.41
CA ALA A 271 -6.16 9.15 -10.61
C ALA A 271 -5.25 8.82 -9.42
N VAL A 272 -4.51 9.81 -8.91
CA VAL A 272 -3.63 9.65 -7.74
C VAL A 272 -4.44 9.40 -6.46
N ALA A 273 -5.53 10.14 -6.24
CA ALA A 273 -6.39 9.93 -5.09
C ALA A 273 -7.00 8.52 -5.06
N ALA A 274 -7.39 7.98 -6.22
CA ALA A 274 -7.85 6.59 -6.34
C ALA A 274 -6.74 5.59 -5.98
N SER A 275 -5.50 5.83 -6.42
CA SER A 275 -4.34 5.02 -6.08
C SER A 275 -4.02 5.03 -4.59
N ILE A 276 -4.10 6.20 -3.93
CA ILE A 276 -3.96 6.34 -2.48
C ILE A 276 -5.06 5.54 -1.75
N GLY A 277 -6.31 5.64 -2.21
CA GLY A 277 -7.43 4.88 -1.67
C GLY A 277 -7.24 3.37 -1.76
N SER A 278 -6.70 2.88 -2.88
CA SER A 278 -6.33 1.49 -3.07
C SER A 278 -5.20 1.05 -2.12
N LEU A 279 -4.12 1.85 -2.03
CA LEU A 279 -2.98 1.55 -1.16
C LEU A 279 -3.36 1.57 0.33
N LYS A 280 -4.28 2.42 0.74
CA LYS A 280 -4.80 2.53 2.11
C LYS A 280 -5.39 1.22 2.62
N GLY A 281 -5.89 0.36 1.74
CA GLY A 281 -6.56 -0.89 2.11
C GLY A 281 -5.65 -1.83 2.90
N PRO A 282 -6.16 -2.49 3.98
CA PRO A 282 -5.35 -3.34 4.87
C PRO A 282 -4.79 -4.59 4.17
N LYS A 283 -5.33 -4.98 3.03
CA LYS A 283 -4.82 -6.08 2.19
C LYS A 283 -3.72 -5.64 1.23
N HIS A 284 -3.36 -4.35 1.21
CA HIS A 284 -2.34 -3.79 0.33
C HIS A 284 -1.29 -3.03 1.15
N GLY A 285 -1.40 -1.74 1.36
CA GLY A 285 -0.37 -0.95 2.05
C GLY A 285 -0.34 -1.07 3.57
N GLY A 286 -1.34 -1.69 4.20
CA GLY A 286 -1.38 -1.88 5.65
C GLY A 286 -0.68 -3.15 6.16
N ALA A 287 0.02 -3.90 5.31
CA ALA A 287 0.64 -5.17 5.69
C ALA A 287 1.76 -4.99 6.71
N ASN A 288 2.59 -3.95 6.59
CA ASN A 288 3.67 -3.66 7.52
C ASN A 288 3.20 -3.36 8.95
N LEU A 289 2.05 -2.71 9.13
CA LEU A 289 1.44 -2.52 10.44
C LEU A 289 1.06 -3.85 11.08
N LYS A 290 0.49 -4.77 10.29
CA LYS A 290 0.15 -6.11 10.78
C LYS A 290 1.37 -6.95 11.14
N VAL A 291 2.47 -6.79 10.42
CA VAL A 291 3.76 -7.40 10.78
C VAL A 291 4.20 -6.88 12.15
N GLN A 292 4.16 -5.56 12.35
CA GLN A 292 4.56 -4.94 13.61
C GLN A 292 3.67 -5.42 14.77
N ASP A 293 2.33 -5.42 14.60
CA ASP A 293 1.39 -5.96 15.58
C ASP A 293 1.73 -7.41 15.96
N MET A 294 2.07 -8.24 14.98
CA MET A 294 2.43 -9.64 15.20
C MET A 294 3.73 -9.77 16.00
N PHE A 295 4.76 -9.01 15.67
CA PHE A 295 6.02 -9.06 16.41
C PHE A 295 5.90 -8.54 17.85
N GLU A 296 5.14 -7.47 18.08
CA GLU A 296 4.80 -6.99 19.42
C GLU A 296 4.06 -8.08 20.20
N ASN A 297 3.07 -8.72 19.59
CA ASN A 297 2.34 -9.83 20.20
C ASN A 297 3.24 -11.03 20.53
N ILE A 298 4.20 -11.40 19.67
CA ILE A 298 5.18 -12.45 19.92
C ILE A 298 6.05 -12.07 21.13
N MET A 299 6.59 -10.86 21.18
CA MET A 299 7.45 -10.40 22.29
C MET A 299 6.70 -10.35 23.63
N GLU A 300 5.40 -10.05 23.61
CA GLU A 300 4.58 -9.94 24.81
C GLU A 300 4.05 -11.28 25.33
N ASN A 301 3.71 -12.21 24.42
CA ASN A 301 2.91 -13.39 24.78
C ASN A 301 3.62 -14.74 24.52
N CYS A 302 4.70 -14.79 23.73
CA CYS A 302 5.48 -16.00 23.60
C CYS A 302 6.29 -16.24 24.88
N PRO A 303 6.20 -17.43 25.52
CA PRO A 303 6.87 -17.69 26.79
C PRO A 303 8.39 -17.47 26.78
N ASP A 304 9.03 -17.87 25.71
CA ASP A 304 10.47 -17.65 25.47
C ASP A 304 10.72 -17.55 23.95
N TRP A 305 10.60 -16.32 23.42
CA TRP A 305 10.79 -16.08 22.00
C TRP A 305 12.28 -16.13 21.54
N GLU A 306 13.23 -16.22 22.48
CA GLU A 306 14.63 -16.48 22.18
C GLU A 306 14.92 -17.97 21.99
N ASN A 307 14.11 -18.85 22.56
CA ASN A 307 14.17 -20.28 22.35
C ASN A 307 13.44 -20.67 21.06
N GLU A 308 14.12 -21.37 20.15
CA GLU A 308 13.57 -21.72 18.85
C GLU A 308 12.33 -22.61 18.92
N GLU A 309 12.29 -23.60 19.85
CA GLU A 309 11.16 -24.53 20.00
C GLU A 309 9.92 -23.77 20.50
N SER A 310 10.07 -22.93 21.53
CA SER A 310 9.01 -22.08 22.04
C SER A 310 8.45 -21.11 20.99
N LEU A 311 9.33 -20.49 20.21
CA LEU A 311 8.94 -19.62 19.12
C LEU A 311 8.22 -20.38 18.00
N ARG A 312 8.70 -21.56 17.62
CA ARG A 312 8.09 -22.44 16.61
C ARG A 312 6.67 -22.85 17.04
N ASP A 313 6.48 -23.21 18.30
CA ASP A 313 5.16 -23.57 18.84
C ASP A 313 4.21 -22.36 18.81
N TYR A 314 4.69 -21.18 19.19
CA TYR A 314 3.89 -19.97 19.15
C TYR A 314 3.46 -19.59 17.73
N LEU A 315 4.36 -19.68 16.75
CA LEU A 315 4.05 -19.46 15.33
C LEU A 315 3.04 -20.50 14.78
N ASN A 316 3.10 -21.75 15.26
CA ASN A 316 2.10 -22.76 14.96
C ASN A 316 0.73 -22.37 15.52
N ASP A 317 0.67 -21.84 16.73
CA ASP A 317 -0.57 -21.39 17.37
C ASP A 317 -1.20 -20.20 16.63
N ILE A 318 -0.40 -19.27 16.08
CA ILE A 318 -0.89 -18.23 15.16
C ILE A 318 -1.53 -18.87 13.93
N LEU A 319 -0.86 -19.84 13.29
CA LEU A 319 -1.38 -20.53 12.12
C LEU A 319 -2.59 -21.42 12.42
N ASP A 320 -2.77 -21.86 13.68
CA ASP A 320 -3.92 -22.62 14.16
C ASP A 320 -5.09 -21.75 14.62
N LYS A 321 -4.97 -20.42 14.50
CA LYS A 321 -5.99 -19.46 14.97
C LYS A 321 -6.24 -19.48 16.46
N LYS A 322 -5.26 -19.86 17.27
CA LYS A 322 -5.38 -19.94 18.74
C LYS A 322 -4.99 -18.63 19.41
N VAL A 323 -4.04 -17.92 18.83
CA VAL A 323 -3.48 -16.66 19.37
C VAL A 323 -3.46 -15.56 18.34
N PHE A 324 -3.11 -14.36 18.77
CA PHE A 324 -3.06 -13.14 17.97
C PHE A 324 -4.44 -12.78 17.38
N ASP A 325 -4.53 -12.48 16.08
CA ASP A 325 -5.76 -11.99 15.42
C ASP A 325 -6.64 -13.10 14.81
N HIS A 326 -6.30 -14.37 15.04
CA HIS A 326 -7.00 -15.55 14.54
C HIS A 326 -7.15 -15.63 13.00
N ALA A 327 -6.35 -14.88 12.24
CA ALA A 327 -6.39 -14.85 10.78
C ALA A 327 -5.69 -16.04 10.11
N CYS A 328 -4.95 -16.87 10.84
CA CYS A 328 -4.15 -17.98 10.30
C CYS A 328 -3.05 -17.49 9.35
N LEU A 329 -2.42 -16.35 9.67
CA LEU A 329 -1.40 -15.71 8.85
C LEU A 329 -0.18 -15.34 9.70
N ILE A 330 1.01 -15.67 9.21
CA ILE A 330 2.24 -15.00 9.61
C ILE A 330 2.44 -13.87 8.59
N TYR A 331 2.24 -12.64 9.07
CA TYR A 331 2.27 -11.47 8.20
C TYR A 331 3.68 -11.19 7.70
N GLY A 332 3.79 -10.58 6.53
CA GLY A 332 5.07 -10.34 5.87
C GLY A 332 5.64 -11.55 5.14
N MET A 333 5.01 -12.74 5.25
CA MET A 333 5.42 -13.96 4.56
C MET A 333 4.59 -14.22 3.31
N GLY A 334 5.27 -14.51 2.20
CA GLY A 334 4.66 -14.81 0.90
C GLY A 334 4.51 -13.59 0.00
N HIS A 335 4.56 -13.83 -1.29
CA HIS A 335 4.41 -12.82 -2.33
C HIS A 335 3.71 -13.39 -3.57
N ALA A 336 3.05 -12.52 -4.33
CA ALA A 336 2.30 -12.93 -5.52
C ALA A 336 3.19 -13.41 -6.69
N VAL A 337 4.45 -12.98 -6.73
CA VAL A 337 5.44 -13.30 -7.78
C VAL A 337 6.64 -14.04 -7.21
N TYR A 338 7.26 -13.50 -6.16
CA TYR A 338 8.46 -14.06 -5.55
C TYR A 338 8.14 -15.29 -4.70
N THR A 339 9.02 -16.29 -4.76
CA THR A 339 8.89 -17.52 -3.98
C THR A 339 10.16 -17.86 -3.22
N LEU A 340 11.35 -17.63 -3.81
CA LEU A 340 12.64 -17.88 -3.15
C LEU A 340 13.11 -16.68 -2.35
N SER A 341 13.09 -15.49 -2.94
CA SER A 341 13.48 -14.23 -2.29
C SER A 341 12.74 -13.04 -2.88
N ASP A 342 12.47 -12.02 -2.07
CA ASP A 342 12.05 -10.67 -2.53
C ASP A 342 13.30 -9.78 -2.47
N PRO A 343 13.81 -9.27 -3.60
CA PRO A 343 15.04 -8.47 -3.62
C PRO A 343 14.95 -7.21 -2.75
N ARG A 344 13.75 -6.69 -2.54
CA ARG A 344 13.52 -5.51 -1.70
C ARG A 344 13.68 -5.86 -0.22
N GLU A 345 13.15 -7.01 0.19
CA GLU A 345 13.31 -7.54 1.54
C GLU A 345 14.78 -7.80 1.85
N VAL A 346 15.48 -8.55 0.98
CA VAL A 346 16.90 -8.88 1.14
C VAL A 346 17.76 -7.62 1.33
N ILE A 347 17.49 -6.57 0.52
CA ILE A 347 18.19 -5.29 0.64
C ILE A 347 17.84 -4.62 1.96
N LEU A 348 16.54 -4.49 2.27
CA LEU A 348 16.07 -3.77 3.46
C LEU A 348 16.55 -4.44 4.76
N LYS A 349 16.57 -5.78 4.82
CA LYS A 349 17.10 -6.58 5.93
C LYS A 349 18.55 -6.19 6.26
N ARG A 350 19.40 -6.02 5.24
CA ARG A 350 20.81 -5.61 5.42
C ARG A 350 20.90 -4.24 6.11
N TYR A 351 20.09 -3.26 5.68
CA TYR A 351 20.06 -1.93 6.29
C TYR A 351 19.38 -1.92 7.66
N ALA A 352 18.36 -2.76 7.85
CA ALA A 352 17.74 -2.96 9.16
C ALA A 352 18.76 -3.47 10.21
N LYS A 353 19.67 -4.36 9.80
CA LYS A 353 20.75 -4.83 10.66
C LYS A 353 21.68 -3.69 11.11
N PHE A 354 22.18 -2.88 10.16
CA PHE A 354 23.06 -1.75 10.50
C PHE A 354 22.35 -0.74 11.44
N LEU A 355 21.07 -0.48 11.19
CA LEU A 355 20.30 0.41 12.03
C LEU A 355 20.03 -0.20 13.41
N ALA A 356 19.78 -1.50 13.49
CA ALA A 356 19.59 -2.21 14.76
C ALA A 356 20.88 -2.19 15.61
N GLU A 357 22.04 -2.32 15.00
CA GLU A 357 23.35 -2.15 15.67
C GLU A 357 23.50 -0.74 16.23
N GLU A 358 23.20 0.32 15.44
CA GLU A 358 23.29 1.72 15.90
C GLU A 358 22.28 2.00 17.04
N LYS A 359 21.09 1.44 16.97
CA LYS A 359 20.00 1.69 17.95
C LYS A 359 19.98 0.72 19.13
N GLY A 360 20.91 -0.26 19.21
CA GLY A 360 20.93 -1.26 20.27
C GLY A 360 19.76 -2.23 20.23
N LYS A 361 19.21 -2.52 19.02
CA LYS A 361 18.05 -3.38 18.76
C LYS A 361 18.42 -4.75 18.16
N ASN A 362 19.63 -5.21 18.42
CA ASN A 362 20.14 -6.50 17.88
C ASN A 362 19.32 -7.70 18.33
N ARG A 363 18.77 -7.65 19.55
CA ARG A 363 17.95 -8.72 20.11
C ARG A 363 16.64 -8.86 19.34
N GLU A 364 15.96 -7.74 19.11
CA GLU A 364 14.72 -7.70 18.31
C GLU A 364 15.00 -8.08 16.85
N PHE A 365 16.11 -7.61 16.26
CA PHE A 365 16.49 -7.99 14.90
C PHE A 365 16.70 -9.52 14.78
N ALA A 366 17.36 -10.17 15.76
CA ALA A 366 17.54 -11.61 15.78
C ALA A 366 16.19 -12.37 15.85
N LEU A 367 15.17 -11.82 16.52
CA LEU A 367 13.82 -12.37 16.49
C LEU A 367 13.24 -12.35 15.07
N TYR A 368 13.39 -11.23 14.34
CA TYR A 368 12.93 -11.15 12.94
C TYR A 368 13.61 -12.22 12.08
N GLU A 369 14.93 -12.41 12.19
CA GLU A 369 15.66 -13.45 11.44
C GLU A 369 15.15 -14.86 11.76
N LYS A 370 14.94 -15.19 13.05
CA LYS A 370 14.40 -16.50 13.46
C LYS A 370 12.97 -16.73 12.94
N VAL A 371 12.11 -15.72 13.04
CA VAL A 371 10.73 -15.84 12.55
C VAL A 371 10.71 -16.04 11.03
N GLU A 372 11.54 -15.33 10.28
CA GLU A 372 11.66 -15.49 8.83
C GLU A 372 12.03 -16.93 8.45
N GLU A 373 13.05 -17.48 9.11
CA GLU A 373 13.52 -18.85 8.87
C GLU A 373 12.45 -19.90 9.20
N ILE A 374 11.87 -19.83 10.40
CA ILE A 374 10.89 -20.80 10.87
C ILE A 374 9.56 -20.70 10.10
N ALA A 375 9.09 -19.49 9.82
CA ALA A 375 7.77 -19.26 9.23
C ALA A 375 7.65 -19.83 7.82
N GLY A 376 8.71 -19.75 7.02
CA GLY A 376 8.73 -20.32 5.66
C GLY A 376 8.43 -21.82 5.68
N GLU A 377 9.12 -22.57 6.54
CA GLU A 377 8.93 -24.02 6.71
C GLU A 377 7.51 -24.36 7.21
N LEU A 378 7.05 -23.66 8.27
CA LEU A 378 5.74 -23.91 8.88
C LEU A 378 4.59 -23.69 7.89
N ILE A 379 4.64 -22.60 7.14
CA ILE A 379 3.61 -22.28 6.13
C ILE A 379 3.60 -23.33 5.03
N MET A 380 4.77 -23.74 4.52
CA MET A 380 4.87 -24.77 3.50
C MET A 380 4.27 -26.08 3.98
N HIS A 381 4.64 -26.54 5.18
CA HIS A 381 4.14 -27.78 5.75
C HIS A 381 2.63 -27.73 5.97
N LYS A 382 2.12 -26.67 6.60
CA LYS A 382 0.71 -26.53 7.00
C LYS A 382 -0.24 -26.38 5.81
N ARG A 383 0.20 -25.65 4.78
CA ARG A 383 -0.58 -25.45 3.54
C ARG A 383 -0.30 -26.47 2.45
N LYS A 384 0.57 -27.47 2.72
CA LYS A 384 1.00 -28.48 1.75
C LYS A 384 1.51 -27.86 0.45
N LEU A 385 2.32 -26.81 0.56
CA LEU A 385 2.88 -26.13 -0.59
C LEU A 385 4.15 -26.83 -1.07
N PHE A 386 4.28 -26.97 -2.38
CA PHE A 386 5.47 -27.51 -3.04
C PHE A 386 6.49 -26.40 -3.41
N LYS A 387 6.14 -25.14 -3.16
CA LYS A 387 6.99 -23.98 -3.47
C LYS A 387 7.38 -23.27 -2.18
N PRO A 388 8.61 -22.79 -2.09
CA PRO A 388 9.08 -21.97 -0.97
C PRO A 388 8.20 -20.72 -0.77
N VAL A 389 8.19 -20.23 0.46
CA VAL A 389 7.51 -19.02 0.86
C VAL A 389 8.56 -18.09 1.49
N CYS A 390 8.90 -17.00 0.80
CA CYS A 390 9.86 -16.02 1.29
C CYS A 390 9.16 -14.88 2.04
N ALA A 391 9.91 -14.14 2.85
CA ALA A 391 9.51 -12.85 3.37
C ALA A 391 9.39 -11.82 2.22
N ASN A 392 8.53 -10.83 2.41
CA ASN A 392 8.38 -9.70 1.50
C ASN A 392 8.85 -8.39 2.16
N VAL A 393 8.87 -7.30 1.41
CA VAL A 393 9.40 -6.01 1.89
C VAL A 393 8.73 -5.50 3.18
N ASP A 394 7.44 -5.84 3.41
CA ASP A 394 6.70 -5.40 4.60
C ASP A 394 7.21 -6.08 5.88
N PHE A 395 7.90 -7.22 5.76
CA PHE A 395 8.42 -7.95 6.91
C PHE A 395 9.42 -7.11 7.74
N TYR A 396 10.32 -6.38 7.09
CA TYR A 396 11.30 -5.53 7.78
C TYR A 396 10.96 -4.04 7.78
N SER A 397 10.05 -3.56 6.91
CA SER A 397 9.82 -2.12 6.76
C SER A 397 9.26 -1.47 8.02
N GLY A 398 8.32 -2.13 8.71
CA GLY A 398 7.77 -1.63 9.98
C GLY A 398 8.82 -1.53 11.08
N PHE A 399 9.71 -2.52 11.18
CA PHE A 399 10.83 -2.52 12.12
C PHE A 399 11.81 -1.37 11.85
N VAL A 400 12.16 -1.17 10.59
CA VAL A 400 13.00 -0.04 10.16
C VAL A 400 12.35 1.29 10.55
N TYR A 401 11.07 1.48 10.24
CA TYR A 401 10.36 2.72 10.56
C TYR A 401 10.28 2.97 12.07
N THR A 402 10.06 1.93 12.86
CA THR A 402 10.09 2.03 14.34
C THR A 402 11.46 2.49 14.84
N MET A 403 12.55 1.91 14.33
CA MET A 403 13.91 2.32 14.71
C MET A 403 14.26 3.75 14.27
N LEU A 404 13.67 4.23 13.18
CA LEU A 404 13.77 5.62 12.72
C LEU A 404 12.90 6.59 13.53
N GLY A 405 12.10 6.11 14.48
CA GLY A 405 11.16 6.93 15.24
C GLY A 405 10.01 7.48 14.38
N ILE A 406 9.70 6.83 13.28
CA ILE A 406 8.53 7.15 12.45
C ILE A 406 7.31 6.58 13.15
N PRO A 407 6.26 7.38 13.41
CA PRO A 407 5.04 6.91 14.06
C PRO A 407 4.25 5.97 13.14
N ARG A 408 3.49 5.07 13.74
CA ARG A 408 2.72 4.02 13.05
C ARG A 408 1.74 4.58 12.02
N GLU A 409 1.15 5.73 12.30
CA GLU A 409 0.23 6.45 11.43
C GLU A 409 0.87 6.87 10.11
N LEU A 410 2.21 6.95 10.07
CA LEU A 410 2.99 7.31 8.87
C LEU A 410 3.59 6.11 8.11
N PHE A 411 3.44 4.86 8.56
CA PHE A 411 4.02 3.69 7.87
C PHE A 411 3.49 3.55 6.43
N THR A 412 2.18 3.47 6.25
CA THR A 412 1.56 3.44 4.91
C THR A 412 1.73 4.76 4.15
N PRO A 413 1.63 5.96 4.77
CA PRO A 413 1.99 7.23 4.14
C PRO A 413 3.41 7.29 3.55
N ILE A 414 4.43 6.78 4.24
CA ILE A 414 5.81 6.70 3.67
C ILE A 414 5.81 5.85 2.40
N PHE A 415 5.10 4.73 2.41
CA PHE A 415 4.92 3.92 1.20
C PHE A 415 4.23 4.71 0.07
N ALA A 416 3.18 5.48 0.37
CA ALA A 416 2.48 6.30 -0.62
C ALA A 416 3.38 7.41 -1.19
N ILE A 417 4.19 8.09 -0.35
CA ILE A 417 5.18 9.09 -0.77
C ILE A 417 6.11 8.47 -1.82
N SER A 418 6.65 7.31 -1.54
CA SER A 418 7.54 6.60 -2.45
C SER A 418 6.83 6.18 -3.74
N ARG A 419 5.69 5.48 -3.63
CA ARG A 419 4.95 4.91 -4.75
C ARG A 419 4.37 5.97 -5.69
N MET A 420 4.29 7.23 -5.25
CA MET A 420 3.88 8.34 -6.10
C MET A 420 4.72 8.45 -7.38
N ALA A 421 6.01 8.10 -7.32
CA ALA A 421 6.89 8.07 -8.49
C ALA A 421 6.41 7.01 -9.52
N GLY A 422 6.15 5.78 -9.07
CA GLY A 422 5.65 4.70 -9.92
C GLY A 422 4.27 5.00 -10.50
N TRP A 423 3.33 5.49 -9.68
CA TRP A 423 2.00 5.88 -10.19
C TRP A 423 2.08 6.96 -11.26
N SER A 424 2.97 7.95 -11.07
CA SER A 424 3.19 9.02 -12.04
C SER A 424 3.76 8.48 -13.35
N ALA A 425 4.76 7.59 -13.27
CA ALA A 425 5.36 6.98 -14.46
C ALA A 425 4.34 6.17 -15.26
N HIS A 426 3.55 5.31 -14.60
CA HIS A 426 2.50 4.52 -15.25
C HIS A 426 1.38 5.39 -15.84
N ARG A 427 0.99 6.48 -15.17
CA ARG A 427 0.03 7.43 -15.73
C ARG A 427 0.56 8.09 -16.99
N LEU A 428 1.82 8.54 -16.98
CA LEU A 428 2.44 9.15 -18.17
C LEU A 428 2.56 8.14 -19.32
N GLU A 429 2.95 6.90 -19.04
CA GLU A 429 2.99 5.82 -20.04
C GLU A 429 1.62 5.60 -20.67
N GLU A 430 0.55 5.52 -19.87
CA GLU A 430 -0.84 5.37 -20.35
C GLU A 430 -1.25 6.55 -21.26
N LEU A 431 -0.93 7.78 -20.88
CA LEU A 431 -1.25 8.98 -21.66
C LEU A 431 -0.44 9.07 -22.96
N VAL A 432 0.85 8.72 -22.94
CA VAL A 432 1.71 8.71 -24.13
C VAL A 432 1.22 7.69 -25.15
N ASN A 433 0.76 6.52 -24.69
CA ASN A 433 0.29 5.43 -25.56
C ASN A 433 -1.18 5.56 -25.98
N ALA A 434 -1.89 6.61 -25.57
CA ALA A 434 -3.30 6.86 -25.85
C ALA A 434 -4.17 5.61 -25.61
N GLY A 435 -4.04 5.03 -24.42
CA GLY A 435 -4.68 3.78 -24.04
C GLY A 435 -6.20 3.78 -24.23
N LYS A 436 -6.77 2.60 -24.41
CA LYS A 436 -8.24 2.43 -24.45
C LYS A 436 -8.79 2.30 -23.04
N ILE A 437 -10.01 2.79 -22.84
CA ILE A 437 -10.71 2.61 -21.56
C ILE A 437 -10.72 1.13 -21.15
N ILE A 438 -10.23 0.87 -19.93
CA ILE A 438 -10.17 -0.48 -19.34
C ILE A 438 -11.58 -0.87 -18.91
N ARG A 439 -12.17 -1.83 -19.60
CA ARG A 439 -13.55 -2.30 -19.38
C ARG A 439 -13.61 -3.82 -19.45
N PRO A 440 -13.33 -4.52 -18.35
CA PRO A 440 -13.46 -5.98 -18.30
C PRO A 440 -14.90 -6.43 -18.47
N ALA A 441 -15.10 -7.66 -18.98
CA ALA A 441 -16.41 -8.26 -19.09
C ALA A 441 -16.87 -8.83 -17.74
N TYR A 442 -18.17 -8.66 -17.44
CA TYR A 442 -18.85 -9.29 -16.31
C TYR A 442 -20.03 -10.10 -16.81
N ARG A 443 -20.18 -11.32 -16.26
CA ARG A 443 -21.31 -12.19 -16.57
C ARG A 443 -22.41 -12.04 -15.52
N TYR A 444 -23.61 -11.71 -15.98
CA TYR A 444 -24.80 -11.77 -15.14
C TYR A 444 -25.20 -13.23 -14.88
N VAL A 445 -25.32 -13.60 -13.62
CA VAL A 445 -25.67 -14.96 -13.17
C VAL A 445 -27.00 -15.01 -12.41
N GLY A 446 -27.73 -13.90 -12.35
CA GLY A 446 -29.08 -13.84 -11.80
C GLY A 446 -30.14 -14.26 -12.80
N HIS A 447 -31.37 -14.20 -12.39
CA HIS A 447 -32.54 -14.48 -13.23
C HIS A 447 -33.20 -13.19 -13.68
N HIS A 448 -33.57 -13.10 -14.96
CA HIS A 448 -34.45 -12.04 -15.45
C HIS A 448 -35.83 -12.22 -14.85
N ARG A 449 -36.41 -11.13 -14.33
CA ARG A 449 -37.73 -11.13 -13.68
C ARG A 449 -38.62 -10.08 -14.34
N PRO A 450 -39.94 -10.29 -14.42
CA PRO A 450 -40.86 -9.26 -14.85
C PRO A 450 -40.88 -8.12 -13.80
N TYR A 451 -41.03 -6.89 -14.26
CA TYR A 451 -41.33 -5.78 -13.38
C TYR A 451 -42.84 -5.81 -13.05
N LEU A 452 -43.14 -5.90 -11.77
CA LEU A 452 -44.52 -5.96 -11.29
C LEU A 452 -44.97 -4.59 -10.77
N GLU A 453 -46.26 -4.26 -10.91
CA GLU A 453 -46.85 -3.09 -10.26
C GLU A 453 -46.83 -3.30 -8.74
N VAL A 454 -46.95 -2.17 -7.99
CA VAL A 454 -46.74 -2.22 -6.52
C VAL A 454 -47.75 -3.13 -5.83
N GLU A 455 -48.98 -3.16 -6.33
CA GLU A 455 -50.10 -3.91 -5.80
C GLU A 455 -49.95 -5.44 -6.02
N ASP A 456 -49.15 -5.83 -7.00
CA ASP A 456 -48.91 -7.25 -7.37
C ASP A 456 -47.64 -7.81 -6.71
N ARG A 457 -46.95 -7.03 -5.85
CA ARG A 457 -45.69 -7.45 -5.19
C ARG A 457 -46.01 -8.19 -3.90
N GLU A 458 -45.46 -9.38 -3.77
CA GLU A 458 -45.55 -10.14 -2.51
C GLU A 458 -44.70 -9.50 -1.42
N GLU A 459 -45.26 -9.46 -0.19
CA GLU A 459 -44.51 -9.07 1.00
C GLU A 459 -43.46 -10.15 1.32
N GLN A 460 -42.20 -9.75 1.53
CA GLN A 460 -41.11 -10.64 1.89
C GLN A 460 -40.61 -10.30 3.30
N ASN A 461 -40.53 -11.31 4.17
CA ASN A 461 -39.91 -11.14 5.48
C ASN A 461 -38.52 -11.77 5.52
N PRO A 462 -37.44 -10.96 5.53
CA PRO A 462 -36.07 -11.46 5.47
C PRO A 462 -35.61 -12.13 6.76
N PHE A 463 -36.37 -12.03 7.85
CA PHE A 463 -36.07 -12.67 9.13
C PHE A 463 -36.64 -14.08 9.25
N THR A 464 -37.46 -14.54 8.30
CA THR A 464 -37.99 -15.90 8.34
C THR A 464 -36.91 -16.92 8.03
N GLU A 465 -36.98 -18.09 8.71
CA GLU A 465 -36.06 -19.21 8.41
C GLU A 465 -36.14 -19.65 6.94
N GLU A 466 -37.34 -19.60 6.37
CA GLU A 466 -37.56 -19.95 4.96
C GLU A 466 -36.80 -19.01 4.04
N TYR A 467 -36.91 -17.71 4.22
CA TYR A 467 -36.16 -16.70 3.47
C TYR A 467 -34.65 -16.88 3.62
N GLN A 468 -34.18 -17.06 4.87
CA GLN A 468 -32.76 -17.24 5.17
C GLN A 468 -32.21 -18.53 4.57
N ARG A 469 -32.96 -19.66 4.58
CA ARG A 469 -32.58 -20.90 3.91
C ARG A 469 -32.56 -20.74 2.38
N LYS A 470 -33.57 -20.11 1.80
CA LYS A 470 -33.67 -19.87 0.34
C LYS A 470 -32.48 -19.11 -0.18
N TYR A 471 -32.04 -18.09 0.55
CA TYR A 471 -30.91 -17.24 0.16
C TYR A 471 -29.59 -17.60 0.85
N LYS A 472 -29.52 -18.72 1.57
CA LYS A 472 -28.31 -19.22 2.28
C LYS A 472 -27.69 -18.15 3.21
N ILE A 473 -28.48 -17.33 3.85
CA ILE A 473 -28.03 -16.32 4.80
C ILE A 473 -27.66 -17.03 6.10
N LYS A 474 -26.42 -16.90 6.58
CA LYS A 474 -26.09 -17.33 7.95
C LYS A 474 -26.77 -16.37 8.91
N SER A 475 -27.51 -16.90 9.90
CA SER A 475 -28.05 -16.05 10.97
C SER A 475 -26.91 -15.26 11.60
N ILE A 476 -26.96 -13.95 11.51
CA ILE A 476 -26.11 -13.09 12.32
C ILE A 476 -26.66 -13.21 13.72
N LYS A 477 -26.07 -14.10 14.52
CA LYS A 477 -26.27 -14.07 15.96
C LYS A 477 -25.58 -12.80 16.44
N ASN A 478 -26.41 -11.83 16.82
CA ASN A 478 -26.11 -10.63 17.58
C ASN A 478 -24.69 -10.08 17.41
N ALA A 479 -24.51 -9.10 16.48
CA ALA A 479 -23.41 -8.17 16.58
C ALA A 479 -23.79 -7.04 17.54
#